data_0da6f0f6e3ef21ab69cd58ecb579ba9c
#
_entry.id   0da6f0f6e3ef21ab69cd58ecb579ba9c
#
_cell.length_a   1.000
_cell.length_b   1.000
_cell.length_c   1.000
_cell.angle_alpha   90.00
_cell.angle_beta   90.00
_cell.angle_gamma   90.00
#
_symmetry.space_group_name_H-M   'P 1'
#
loop_
_entity.id
_entity.type
_entity.pdbx_description
1 polymer ?
#
loop_
_entity_poly.entity_id
_entity_poly.type
_entity_poly.pdbx_seq_one_letter_code
_entity_poly.pdbx_strand_id
1 'polypeptide(L)'
;YNVMPIQVKPEGLSPDSIYLIPMRIKSVSAYSVNPDKSQVLYQVQMKNLYARTDESTIYNAAGKLQKEGESQRDAAASQTFHPLTKNSFRIFAGIKGYEKNEEVIKKNGIIVTVNEDNSLTMKPYNADFIEVASIDEEQPDYYGNYELSDVYGGKKRQRFNFKYKYRFKGESKWEIVDIRSLRSV
;
A
#
# COMPACT_ATOMS: atom_id res chain seq x y z
N TYR A 1 33.88 8.54 -15.89
CA TYR A 1 33.26 7.58 -14.98
C TYR A 1 32.38 6.64 -15.78
N ASN A 2 32.63 5.33 -15.66
CA ASN A 2 31.78 4.32 -16.29
C ASN A 2 30.63 3.99 -15.34
N VAL A 3 29.40 4.17 -15.79
CA VAL A 3 28.16 3.87 -15.04
C VAL A 3 27.63 2.54 -15.57
N MET A 4 27.39 1.59 -14.69
CA MET A 4 26.69 0.36 -15.01
C MET A 4 25.21 0.49 -14.59
N PRO A 5 24.28 0.65 -15.53
CA PRO A 5 22.87 0.71 -15.21
C PRO A 5 22.35 -0.67 -14.78
N ILE A 6 21.60 -0.71 -13.70
CA ILE A 6 20.91 -1.92 -13.23
C ILE A 6 19.41 -1.66 -13.35
N GLN A 7 18.72 -2.48 -14.12
CA GLN A 7 17.27 -2.43 -14.24
C GLN A 7 16.67 -3.56 -13.42
N VAL A 8 15.80 -3.20 -12.46
CA VAL A 8 15.06 -4.15 -11.64
C VAL A 8 13.60 -4.10 -12.06
N LYS A 9 13.00 -5.28 -12.32
CA LYS A 9 11.58 -5.42 -12.58
C LYS A 9 10.88 -5.69 -11.23
N PRO A 10 9.90 -4.86 -10.83
CA PRO A 10 9.25 -4.98 -9.52
C PRO A 10 8.15 -6.05 -9.47
N GLU A 11 7.76 -6.64 -10.62
CA GLU A 11 6.69 -7.63 -10.68
C GLU A 11 7.01 -8.84 -9.80
N GLY A 12 6.07 -9.20 -8.92
CA GLY A 12 6.22 -10.32 -7.99
C GLY A 12 7.00 -10.01 -6.71
N LEU A 13 7.49 -8.79 -6.53
CA LEU A 13 8.10 -8.37 -5.26
C LEU A 13 7.01 -8.13 -4.20
N SER A 14 7.23 -8.65 -3.00
CA SER A 14 6.36 -8.41 -1.84
C SER A 14 6.79 -7.15 -1.08
N PRO A 15 5.87 -6.26 -0.68
CA PRO A 15 6.20 -5.11 0.16
C PRO A 15 6.64 -5.51 1.58
N ASP A 16 6.42 -6.77 1.96
CA ASP A 16 6.75 -7.30 3.28
C ASP A 16 8.16 -7.89 3.35
N SER A 17 8.89 -7.88 2.21
CA SER A 17 10.21 -8.50 2.05
C SER A 17 11.28 -7.45 1.76
N ILE A 18 12.48 -7.70 2.26
CA ILE A 18 13.68 -6.94 1.92
C ILE A 18 14.43 -7.71 0.83
N TYR A 19 14.67 -7.06 -0.29
CA TYR A 19 15.40 -7.65 -1.42
C TYR A 19 16.80 -7.07 -1.49
N LEU A 20 17.81 -7.94 -1.53
CA LEU A 20 19.20 -7.58 -1.61
C LEU A 20 19.81 -8.22 -2.86
N ILE A 21 20.48 -7.43 -3.70
CA ILE A 21 21.21 -7.91 -4.87
C ILE A 21 22.69 -7.87 -4.55
N PRO A 22 23.34 -9.02 -4.30
CA PRO A 22 24.78 -9.08 -4.16
C PRO A 22 25.45 -8.97 -5.52
N MET A 23 26.41 -8.08 -5.65
CA MET A 23 27.23 -7.96 -6.84
C MET A 23 28.71 -8.04 -6.49
N ARG A 24 29.49 -8.70 -7.36
CA ARG A 24 30.93 -8.86 -7.21
C ARG A 24 31.63 -8.54 -8.50
N ILE A 25 32.74 -7.79 -8.44
CA ILE A 25 33.65 -7.64 -9.56
C ILE A 25 34.38 -8.96 -9.74
N LYS A 26 34.14 -9.61 -10.88
CA LYS A 26 34.78 -10.91 -11.21
C LYS A 26 36.17 -10.73 -11.80
N SER A 27 36.34 -9.76 -12.68
CA SER A 27 37.61 -9.47 -13.35
C SER A 27 37.63 -8.04 -13.88
N VAL A 28 38.81 -7.49 -14.05
CA VAL A 28 39.05 -6.18 -14.66
C VAL A 28 40.18 -6.35 -15.72
N SER A 29 40.18 -5.51 -16.76
CA SER A 29 41.11 -5.64 -17.88
C SER A 29 42.48 -5.03 -17.60
N ALA A 30 42.60 -4.11 -16.65
CA ALA A 30 43.83 -3.29 -16.52
C ALA A 30 44.50 -3.35 -15.14
N TYR A 31 43.81 -3.69 -14.06
CA TYR A 31 44.35 -3.67 -12.69
C TYR A 31 43.92 -4.91 -11.92
N SER A 32 44.55 -5.17 -10.78
CA SER A 32 44.06 -6.22 -9.86
C SER A 32 42.82 -5.77 -9.12
N VAL A 33 41.89 -6.70 -8.95
CA VAL A 33 40.68 -6.45 -8.14
C VAL A 33 41.05 -6.39 -6.66
N ASN A 34 40.71 -5.32 -5.97
CA ASN A 34 40.87 -5.24 -4.53
C ASN A 34 39.82 -6.17 -3.85
N PRO A 35 40.26 -7.23 -3.17
CA PRO A 35 39.35 -8.21 -2.57
C PRO A 35 38.40 -7.59 -1.54
N ASP A 36 38.86 -6.58 -0.77
CA ASP A 36 38.07 -5.95 0.29
C ASP A 36 37.00 -4.98 -0.21
N LYS A 37 37.10 -4.55 -1.48
CA LYS A 37 36.19 -3.58 -2.12
C LYS A 37 35.56 -4.13 -3.40
N SER A 38 35.63 -5.43 -3.61
CA SER A 38 35.15 -6.09 -4.83
C SER A 38 33.67 -6.48 -4.78
N GLN A 39 33.01 -6.30 -3.65
CA GLN A 39 31.61 -6.69 -3.44
C GLN A 39 30.78 -5.50 -2.97
N VAL A 40 29.53 -5.49 -3.40
CA VAL A 40 28.52 -4.53 -2.95
C VAL A 40 27.17 -5.22 -2.82
N LEU A 41 26.41 -4.80 -1.86
CA LEU A 41 25.05 -5.27 -1.62
C LEU A 41 24.08 -4.12 -1.88
N TYR A 42 23.23 -4.27 -2.92
CA TYR A 42 22.20 -3.29 -3.23
C TYR A 42 20.87 -3.69 -2.57
N GLN A 43 20.32 -2.83 -1.75
CA GLN A 43 18.96 -2.98 -1.26
C GLN A 43 17.99 -2.41 -2.29
N VAL A 44 17.04 -3.23 -2.72
CA VAL A 44 15.96 -2.81 -3.62
C VAL A 44 14.78 -2.32 -2.78
N GLN A 45 14.34 -1.10 -3.06
CA GLN A 45 13.16 -0.51 -2.43
C GLN A 45 12.15 -0.11 -3.49
N MET A 46 10.86 -0.39 -3.24
CA MET A 46 9.79 0.02 -4.14
C MET A 46 9.49 1.51 -3.92
N LYS A 47 9.64 2.33 -4.96
CA LYS A 47 9.24 3.73 -4.92
C LYS A 47 7.72 3.82 -5.04
N ASN A 48 7.09 4.39 -4.03
CA ASN A 48 5.66 4.66 -3.98
C ASN A 48 5.42 6.11 -3.53
N LEU A 49 4.33 6.73 -3.97
CA LEU A 49 4.00 8.12 -3.65
C LEU A 49 3.33 8.27 -2.28
N TYR A 50 2.79 7.19 -1.73
CA TYR A 50 1.90 7.19 -0.57
C TYR A 50 2.43 6.38 0.61
N ALA A 51 3.37 5.48 0.36
CA ALA A 51 3.92 4.57 1.36
C ALA A 51 5.42 4.34 1.15
N ARG A 52 6.14 4.02 2.22
CA ARG A 52 7.58 3.71 2.20
C ARG A 52 7.81 2.24 2.51
N THR A 53 8.85 1.66 1.91
CA THR A 53 9.24 0.26 2.16
C THR A 53 10.19 0.10 3.33
N ASP A 54 10.89 1.16 3.71
CA ASP A 54 11.90 1.16 4.77
C ASP A 54 11.31 1.31 6.17
N GLU A 55 10.05 1.74 6.26
CA GLU A 55 9.32 1.92 7.52
C GLU A 55 7.81 1.69 7.32
N SER A 56 7.11 1.43 8.40
CA SER A 56 5.64 1.42 8.38
C SER A 56 5.10 2.82 8.14
N THR A 57 4.34 2.99 7.06
CA THR A 57 3.68 4.26 6.75
C THR A 57 2.30 4.26 7.38
N ILE A 58 2.14 5.09 8.40
CA ILE A 58 0.92 5.15 9.21
C ILE A 58 0.10 6.39 8.81
N TYR A 59 -1.19 6.16 8.59
CA TYR A 59 -2.23 7.16 8.42
C TYR A 59 -3.21 7.10 9.57
N ASN A 60 -3.63 8.25 10.07
CA ASN A 60 -4.71 8.34 11.06
C ASN A 60 -6.05 8.27 10.34
N ALA A 61 -6.77 7.18 10.56
CA ALA A 61 -8.08 6.91 9.97
C ALA A 61 -9.19 7.27 10.94
N ALA A 62 -10.24 7.94 10.44
CA ALA A 62 -11.45 8.24 11.19
C ALA A 62 -12.65 8.32 10.26
N GLY A 63 -13.83 7.91 10.73
CA GLY A 63 -15.06 7.95 9.95
C GLY A 63 -16.13 7.03 10.51
N LYS A 64 -16.83 6.33 9.62
CA LYS A 64 -17.96 5.47 9.96
C LYS A 64 -17.80 4.08 9.39
N LEU A 65 -18.25 3.10 10.16
CA LEU A 65 -18.44 1.72 9.74
C LEU A 65 -19.88 1.30 9.97
N GLN A 66 -20.41 0.45 9.10
CA GLN A 66 -21.77 -0.06 9.24
C GLN A 66 -21.83 -1.50 8.72
N LYS A 67 -22.23 -2.43 9.57
CA LYS A 67 -22.58 -3.76 9.10
C LYS A 67 -23.98 -3.74 8.52
N GLU A 68 -24.18 -4.41 7.40
CA GLU A 68 -25.46 -4.46 6.70
C GLU A 68 -26.59 -4.89 7.65
N GLY A 69 -27.65 -4.05 7.74
CA GLY A 69 -28.77 -4.23 8.65
C GLY A 69 -28.52 -3.77 10.11
N GLU A 70 -27.38 -3.15 10.39
CA GLU A 70 -27.05 -2.62 11.71
C GLU A 70 -26.91 -1.08 11.68
N SER A 71 -26.89 -0.46 12.85
CA SER A 71 -26.65 0.98 12.98
C SER A 71 -25.20 1.33 12.65
N GLN A 72 -25.00 2.48 12.04
CA GLN A 72 -23.68 3.05 11.79
C GLN A 72 -22.96 3.35 13.11
N ARG A 73 -21.65 3.07 13.16
CA ARG A 73 -20.79 3.31 14.32
C ARG A 73 -19.58 4.17 13.95
N ASP A 74 -19.09 4.96 14.90
CA ASP A 74 -17.84 5.70 14.74
C ASP A 74 -16.64 4.74 14.70
N ALA A 75 -15.66 5.10 13.90
CA ALA A 75 -14.44 4.35 13.74
C ALA A 75 -13.21 5.28 13.73
N ALA A 76 -12.20 4.92 14.51
CA ALA A 76 -10.90 5.59 14.50
C ALA A 76 -9.79 4.57 14.74
N ALA A 77 -8.74 4.62 13.94
CA ALA A 77 -7.58 3.73 14.05
C ALA A 77 -6.34 4.30 13.35
N SER A 78 -5.20 3.71 13.63
CA SER A 78 -4.01 3.83 12.79
C SER A 78 -4.06 2.80 11.67
N GLN A 79 -3.97 3.26 10.42
CA GLN A 79 -3.99 2.41 9.24
C GLN A 79 -2.62 2.40 8.58
N THR A 80 -2.04 1.23 8.39
CA THR A 80 -0.71 1.06 7.80
C THR A 80 -0.83 0.83 6.30
N PHE A 81 -0.05 1.59 5.53
CA PHE A 81 0.01 1.48 4.06
C PHE A 81 1.32 0.81 3.65
N HIS A 82 1.23 -0.22 2.80
CA HIS A 82 2.35 -0.98 2.26
C HIS A 82 2.46 -0.79 0.75
N PRO A 83 3.59 -0.30 0.21
CA PRO A 83 3.73 0.00 -1.20
C PRO A 83 3.73 -1.26 -2.06
N LEU A 84 3.02 -1.26 -3.18
CA LEU A 84 3.01 -2.33 -4.17
C LEU A 84 3.62 -1.89 -5.50
N THR A 85 3.19 -0.73 -6.01
CA THR A 85 3.73 -0.09 -7.20
C THR A 85 3.89 1.41 -6.95
N LYS A 86 4.26 2.18 -7.97
CA LYS A 86 4.39 3.64 -7.84
C LYS A 86 3.11 4.33 -7.32
N ASN A 87 1.94 3.86 -7.73
CA ASN A 87 0.63 4.46 -7.42
C ASN A 87 -0.34 3.51 -6.72
N SER A 88 0.08 2.31 -6.34
CA SER A 88 -0.75 1.37 -5.60
C SER A 88 -0.08 0.92 -4.29
N PHE A 89 -0.91 0.66 -3.30
CA PHE A 89 -0.49 0.21 -1.98
C PHE A 89 -1.53 -0.76 -1.41
N ARG A 90 -1.14 -1.50 -0.38
CA ARG A 90 -2.01 -2.41 0.35
C ARG A 90 -2.35 -1.83 1.71
N ILE A 91 -3.62 -1.96 2.09
CA ILE A 91 -4.17 -1.70 3.41
C ILE A 91 -4.88 -2.96 3.93
N PHE A 92 -5.26 -2.97 5.21
CA PHE A 92 -6.21 -3.95 5.72
C PHE A 92 -7.63 -3.42 5.69
N ALA A 93 -8.60 -4.33 5.56
CA ALA A 93 -10.02 -4.02 5.47
C ALA A 93 -10.53 -3.26 6.71
N GLY A 94 -11.36 -2.26 6.48
CA GLY A 94 -11.95 -1.42 7.53
C GLY A 94 -10.87 -0.68 8.34
N ILE A 95 -10.90 -0.88 9.65
CA ILE A 95 -9.95 -0.30 10.61
C ILE A 95 -9.06 -1.35 11.27
N LYS A 96 -8.93 -2.54 10.67
CA LYS A 96 -8.10 -3.59 11.22
C LYS A 96 -6.63 -3.16 11.28
N GLY A 97 -6.02 -3.30 12.45
CA GLY A 97 -4.58 -3.07 12.65
C GLY A 97 -3.73 -4.04 11.84
N TYR A 98 -2.60 -3.55 11.31
CA TYR A 98 -1.67 -4.37 10.56
C TYR A 98 -1.01 -5.43 11.44
N GLU A 99 -0.91 -6.63 10.91
CA GLU A 99 -0.18 -7.77 11.51
C GLU A 99 0.71 -8.39 10.43
N LYS A 100 2.01 -8.54 10.74
CA LYS A 100 2.99 -9.16 9.83
C LYS A 100 2.87 -10.70 9.89
N ASN A 101 1.77 -11.20 9.36
CA ASN A 101 1.46 -12.62 9.25
C ASN A 101 0.86 -12.87 7.87
N GLU A 102 1.42 -13.82 7.12
CA GLU A 102 1.04 -14.06 5.72
C GLU A 102 -0.43 -14.43 5.57
N GLU A 103 -0.98 -15.27 6.44
CA GLU A 103 -2.39 -15.67 6.39
C GLU A 103 -3.32 -14.49 6.74
N VAL A 104 -2.93 -13.66 7.72
CA VAL A 104 -3.67 -12.44 8.07
C VAL A 104 -3.64 -11.44 6.92
N ILE A 105 -2.49 -11.30 6.25
CA ILE A 105 -2.31 -10.44 5.09
C ILE A 105 -3.19 -10.90 3.92
N LYS A 106 -3.19 -12.19 3.59
CA LYS A 106 -4.05 -12.77 2.54
C LYS A 106 -5.53 -12.55 2.83
N LYS A 107 -5.93 -12.77 4.09
CA LYS A 107 -7.33 -12.68 4.51
C LYS A 107 -7.86 -11.24 4.52
N ASN A 108 -7.05 -10.26 4.94
CA ASN A 108 -7.54 -8.90 5.20
C ASN A 108 -7.03 -7.85 4.21
N GLY A 109 -6.09 -8.20 3.34
CA GLY A 109 -5.45 -7.28 2.43
C GLY A 109 -6.37 -6.77 1.34
N ILE A 110 -6.32 -5.45 1.09
CA ILE A 110 -6.99 -4.76 -0.01
C ILE A 110 -5.93 -3.95 -0.75
N ILE A 111 -5.86 -4.10 -2.05
CA ILE A 111 -5.03 -3.27 -2.94
C ILE A 111 -5.81 -2.02 -3.29
N VAL A 112 -5.20 -0.88 -3.05
CA VAL A 112 -5.70 0.44 -3.46
C VAL A 112 -4.81 0.98 -4.55
N THR A 113 -5.40 1.45 -5.63
CA THR A 113 -4.70 2.16 -6.71
C THR A 113 -5.24 3.58 -6.81
N VAL A 114 -4.36 4.56 -6.84
CA VAL A 114 -4.71 5.96 -7.12
C VAL A 114 -4.60 6.18 -8.61
N ASN A 115 -5.70 6.53 -9.23
CA ASN A 115 -5.79 6.80 -10.66
C ASN A 115 -5.28 8.22 -10.99
N GLU A 116 -5.12 8.54 -12.28
CA GLU A 116 -4.59 9.84 -12.72
C GLU A 116 -5.50 11.02 -12.35
N ASP A 117 -6.80 10.78 -12.24
CA ASP A 117 -7.81 11.76 -11.80
C ASP A 117 -7.96 11.84 -10.27
N ASN A 118 -7.08 11.17 -9.53
CA ASN A 118 -7.12 10.98 -8.07
C ASN A 118 -8.30 10.16 -7.54
N SER A 119 -9.13 9.55 -8.38
CA SER A 119 -10.07 8.54 -7.93
C SER A 119 -9.34 7.29 -7.41
N LEU A 120 -10.00 6.51 -6.57
CA LEU A 120 -9.44 5.26 -6.04
C LEU A 120 -10.12 4.07 -6.70
N THR A 121 -9.31 3.09 -7.08
CA THR A 121 -9.76 1.75 -7.42
C THR A 121 -9.32 0.78 -6.34
N MET A 122 -10.18 -0.14 -5.95
CA MET A 122 -9.86 -1.13 -4.90
C MET A 122 -10.16 -2.55 -5.37
N LYS A 123 -9.32 -3.49 -4.94
CA LYS A 123 -9.54 -4.92 -5.17
C LYS A 123 -8.98 -5.76 -4.04
N PRO A 124 -9.46 -6.98 -3.83
CA PRO A 124 -8.88 -7.92 -2.87
C PRO A 124 -7.38 -8.13 -3.15
N TYR A 125 -6.58 -8.24 -2.10
CA TYR A 125 -5.20 -8.75 -2.22
C TYR A 125 -5.22 -10.25 -2.57
N ASN A 126 -6.15 -11.00 -1.96
CA ASN A 126 -6.47 -12.38 -2.33
C ASN A 126 -7.99 -12.57 -2.35
N ALA A 127 -8.54 -12.81 -3.55
CA ALA A 127 -9.98 -12.95 -3.77
C ALA A 127 -10.59 -14.23 -3.19
N ASP A 128 -9.77 -15.20 -2.75
CA ASP A 128 -10.26 -16.40 -2.10
C ASP A 128 -10.77 -16.14 -0.68
N PHE A 129 -10.36 -15.04 -0.05
CA PHE A 129 -10.68 -14.75 1.34
C PHE A 129 -11.62 -13.55 1.54
N ILE A 130 -11.58 -12.56 0.67
CA ILE A 130 -12.31 -11.30 0.85
C ILE A 130 -12.88 -10.81 -0.48
N GLU A 131 -14.07 -10.24 -0.42
CA GLU A 131 -14.71 -9.51 -1.52
C GLU A 131 -14.71 -8.03 -1.19
N VAL A 132 -14.50 -7.19 -2.21
CA VAL A 132 -14.49 -5.72 -2.10
C VAL A 132 -15.35 -5.16 -3.22
N ALA A 133 -16.23 -4.21 -2.90
CA ALA A 133 -17.10 -3.56 -3.89
C ALA A 133 -17.30 -2.08 -3.52
N SER A 134 -17.67 -1.27 -4.51
CA SER A 134 -18.14 0.09 -4.29
C SER A 134 -19.44 0.09 -3.47
N ILE A 135 -19.65 1.12 -2.66
CA ILE A 135 -20.94 1.39 -2.02
C ILE A 135 -21.92 2.08 -2.97
N ASP A 136 -21.43 2.67 -4.03
CA ASP A 136 -22.20 3.36 -5.05
C ASP A 136 -22.50 2.41 -6.21
N GLU A 137 -23.78 2.02 -6.34
CA GLU A 137 -24.21 1.09 -7.39
C GLU A 137 -24.23 1.73 -8.77
N GLU A 138 -24.34 3.06 -8.85
CA GLU A 138 -24.27 3.82 -10.10
C GLU A 138 -22.82 4.03 -10.57
N GLN A 139 -21.87 3.95 -9.64
CA GLN A 139 -20.44 4.07 -9.90
C GLN A 139 -19.67 2.86 -9.31
N PRO A 140 -19.79 1.67 -9.90
CA PRO A 140 -19.24 0.43 -9.34
C PRO A 140 -17.72 0.41 -9.22
N ASP A 141 -17.03 1.29 -9.96
CA ASP A 141 -15.56 1.42 -9.94
C ASP A 141 -15.06 2.59 -9.09
N TYR A 142 -15.96 3.32 -8.42
CA TYR A 142 -15.60 4.44 -7.55
C TYR A 142 -15.50 4.00 -6.09
N TYR A 143 -14.31 4.11 -5.51
CA TYR A 143 -13.99 3.71 -4.14
C TYR A 143 -13.56 4.89 -3.27
N GLY A 144 -13.77 6.11 -3.74
CA GLY A 144 -13.35 7.33 -3.10
C GLY A 144 -12.27 8.09 -3.86
N ASN A 145 -11.56 8.98 -3.17
CA ASN A 145 -10.56 9.82 -3.81
C ASN A 145 -9.35 10.11 -2.90
N TYR A 146 -8.26 10.51 -3.55
CA TYR A 146 -7.05 11.03 -2.92
C TYR A 146 -7.00 12.56 -3.06
N GLU A 147 -6.54 13.23 -2.02
CA GLU A 147 -6.31 14.68 -2.00
C GLU A 147 -4.95 15.00 -1.39
N LEU A 148 -4.25 15.97 -1.99
CA LEU A 148 -3.06 16.58 -1.42
C LEU A 148 -3.35 18.04 -1.14
N SER A 149 -3.29 18.47 0.10
CA SER A 149 -3.53 19.85 0.50
C SER A 149 -2.33 20.44 1.21
N ASP A 150 -2.12 21.75 1.01
CA ASP A 150 -1.16 22.49 1.79
C ASP A 150 -1.71 22.75 3.21
N VAL A 151 -0.83 22.67 4.19
CA VAL A 151 -1.12 23.05 5.58
C VAL A 151 -0.14 24.10 6.05
N TYR A 152 -0.51 24.80 7.12
CA TYR A 152 0.32 25.87 7.69
C TYR A 152 1.77 25.39 7.94
N GLY A 153 2.74 26.25 7.64
CA GLY A 153 4.17 25.98 7.81
C GLY A 153 4.82 25.22 6.65
N GLY A 154 4.23 25.23 5.45
CA GLY A 154 4.81 24.63 4.23
C GLY A 154 4.74 23.11 4.19
N LYS A 155 4.07 22.49 5.14
CA LYS A 155 3.81 21.04 5.15
C LYS A 155 2.67 20.70 4.22
N LYS A 156 2.66 19.48 3.71
CA LYS A 156 1.54 18.94 2.94
C LYS A 156 0.80 17.88 3.74
N ARG A 157 -0.48 17.70 3.45
CA ARG A 157 -1.31 16.65 4.02
C ARG A 157 -1.86 15.77 2.93
N GLN A 158 -1.54 14.51 3.00
CA GLN A 158 -2.16 13.47 2.20
C GLN A 158 -3.46 13.03 2.87
N ARG A 159 -4.54 12.95 2.08
CA ARG A 159 -5.86 12.51 2.51
C ARG A 159 -6.37 11.46 1.55
N PHE A 160 -6.83 10.34 2.09
CA PHE A 160 -7.58 9.32 1.37
C PHE A 160 -9.00 9.28 1.93
N ASN A 161 -9.98 9.47 1.10
CA ASN A 161 -11.39 9.31 1.42
C ASN A 161 -11.82 7.96 0.86
N PHE A 162 -11.98 6.96 1.70
CA PHE A 162 -12.35 5.61 1.30
C PHE A 162 -13.86 5.41 1.44
N LYS A 163 -14.50 4.93 0.37
CA LYS A 163 -15.93 4.61 0.31
C LYS A 163 -16.09 3.25 -0.37
N TYR A 164 -16.20 2.20 0.42
CA TYR A 164 -16.31 0.84 -0.09
C TYR A 164 -17.05 -0.07 0.88
N LYS A 165 -17.44 -1.24 0.39
CA LYS A 165 -17.94 -2.33 1.22
C LYS A 165 -17.08 -3.58 1.02
N TYR A 166 -16.93 -4.37 2.07
CA TYR A 166 -16.24 -5.64 1.99
C TYR A 166 -16.97 -6.72 2.81
N ARG A 167 -16.72 -7.97 2.48
CA ARG A 167 -17.10 -9.12 3.30
C ARG A 167 -16.06 -10.23 3.16
N PHE A 168 -15.89 -11.01 4.19
CA PHE A 168 -15.07 -12.21 4.09
C PHE A 168 -15.85 -13.34 3.38
N LYS A 169 -15.14 -14.20 2.67
CA LYS A 169 -15.76 -15.37 2.01
C LYS A 169 -16.49 -16.23 3.03
N GLY A 170 -17.76 -16.57 2.71
CA GLY A 170 -18.67 -17.29 3.60
C GLY A 170 -19.54 -16.39 4.49
N GLU A 171 -19.26 -15.09 4.57
CA GLU A 171 -20.16 -14.14 5.23
C GLU A 171 -21.24 -13.65 4.26
N SER A 172 -22.48 -13.52 4.78
CA SER A 172 -23.61 -13.01 3.99
C SER A 172 -23.74 -11.50 4.03
N LYS A 173 -23.26 -10.87 5.09
CA LYS A 173 -23.41 -9.42 5.33
C LYS A 173 -22.16 -8.64 4.93
N TRP A 174 -22.37 -7.49 4.32
CA TRP A 174 -21.32 -6.53 4.00
C TRP A 174 -21.01 -5.64 5.20
N GLU A 175 -19.74 -5.29 5.36
CA GLU A 175 -19.27 -4.17 6.18
C GLU A 175 -19.04 -2.97 5.25
N ILE A 176 -19.79 -1.89 5.47
CA ILE A 176 -19.70 -0.64 4.74
C ILE A 176 -18.67 0.25 5.45
N VAL A 177 -17.76 0.84 4.67
CA VAL A 177 -16.65 1.66 5.15
C VAL A 177 -16.74 3.04 4.50
N ASP A 178 -16.89 4.07 5.32
CA ASP A 178 -16.75 5.48 4.95
C ASP A 178 -15.77 6.14 5.91
N ILE A 179 -14.48 6.06 5.56
CA ILE A 179 -13.39 6.54 6.41
C ILE A 179 -12.45 7.48 5.66
N ARG A 180 -11.83 8.37 6.41
CA ARG A 180 -10.82 9.30 5.94
C ARG A 180 -9.50 9.01 6.64
N SER A 181 -8.45 8.75 5.86
CA SER A 181 -7.10 8.48 6.35
C SER A 181 -6.17 9.65 6.04
N LEU A 182 -5.52 10.21 7.06
CA LEU A 182 -4.73 11.43 7.00
C LEU A 182 -3.29 11.19 7.43
N ARG A 183 -2.34 11.80 6.69
CA ARG A 183 -0.91 11.86 7.03
C ARG A 183 -0.33 13.21 6.64
N SER A 184 0.48 13.79 7.53
CA SER A 184 1.31 14.97 7.19
C SER A 184 2.64 14.51 6.57
N VAL A 185 3.08 15.19 5.50
CA VAL A 185 4.30 14.88 4.74
C VAL A 185 5.09 16.14 4.44
#